data_e6eff9b4d87f5c10fdaa322df0e3b880
#
_entry.id   e6eff9b4d87f5c10fdaa322df0e3b880
#
_cell.length_a   1.000
_cell.length_b   1.000
_cell.length_c   1.000
_cell.angle_alpha   90.00
_cell.angle_beta   90.00
_cell.angle_gamma   90.00
#
_symmetry.space_group_name_H-M   'P 1'
#
loop_
_entity.id
_entity.type
_entity.pdbx_description
1 polymer ?
#
loop_
_entity_poly.entity_id
_entity_poly.type
_entity_poly.pdbx_seq_one_letter_code
_entity_poly.pdbx_strand_id
1 'polypeptide(L)'
;MRLSSPQINLITRACMKASRPLIRDFGELENLQVSSKGPGDFVSSADKRTEKTIIEELQKAHPEYGIITEETGIINKSNIKNRWIIDPIDGTMNFLNGIPQFAISIAYEENNEIICGVIFNPISNEMFCAEKGNGAY
;
A
#
# COMPACT_ATOMS: atom_id res chain seq x y z
N MET A 1 -1.80 -0.94 27.17
CA MET A 1 -2.30 -0.84 25.77
C MET A 1 -1.65 0.38 25.12
N ARG A 2 -0.98 0.17 24.00
CA ARG A 2 -0.46 1.29 23.22
C ARG A 2 -1.55 1.85 22.30
N LEU A 3 -1.71 3.16 22.35
CA LEU A 3 -2.60 3.83 21.40
C LEU A 3 -1.84 4.05 20.11
N SER A 4 -2.42 3.64 19.01
CA SER A 4 -1.88 3.91 17.69
C SER A 4 -1.98 5.40 17.37
N SER A 5 -0.97 5.94 16.68
CA SER A 5 -1.02 7.33 16.22
C SER A 5 -2.13 7.52 15.16
N PRO A 6 -2.58 8.75 14.94
CA PRO A 6 -3.52 9.05 13.86
C PRO A 6 -3.00 8.60 12.49
N GLN A 7 -1.69 8.70 12.25
CA GLN A 7 -1.07 8.28 11.00
C GLN A 7 -1.16 6.76 10.82
N ILE A 8 -0.83 5.99 11.86
CA ILE A 8 -0.96 4.52 11.82
C ILE A 8 -2.40 4.10 11.57
N ASN A 9 -3.36 4.74 12.24
CA ASN A 9 -4.78 4.45 12.06
C ASN A 9 -5.24 4.72 10.63
N LEU A 10 -4.81 5.83 10.04
CA LEU A 10 -5.14 6.19 8.67
C LEU A 10 -4.53 5.22 7.68
N ILE A 11 -3.25 4.87 7.85
CA ILE A 11 -2.57 3.89 7.00
C ILE A 11 -3.28 2.53 7.08
N THR A 12 -3.61 2.09 8.27
CA THR A 12 -4.32 0.82 8.49
C THR A 12 -5.64 0.78 7.74
N ARG A 13 -6.43 1.85 7.81
CA ARG A 13 -7.68 1.97 7.06
C ARG A 13 -7.47 1.89 5.56
N ALA A 14 -6.45 2.58 5.06
CA ALA A 14 -6.12 2.55 3.64
C ALA A 14 -5.73 1.13 3.19
N CYS A 15 -4.90 0.44 3.98
CA CYS A 15 -4.51 -0.95 3.72
C CYS A 15 -5.71 -1.89 3.69
N MET A 16 -6.60 -1.79 4.67
CA MET A 16 -7.77 -2.67 4.77
C MET A 16 -8.72 -2.46 3.58
N LYS A 17 -8.94 -1.20 3.20
CA LYS A 17 -9.81 -0.89 2.07
C LYS A 17 -9.22 -1.36 0.75
N ALA A 18 -7.92 -1.16 0.54
CA ALA A 18 -7.23 -1.55 -0.68
C ALA A 18 -7.06 -3.08 -0.80
N SER A 19 -7.00 -3.78 0.33
CA SER A 19 -6.73 -5.23 0.34
C SER A 19 -7.89 -6.06 -0.20
N ARG A 20 -9.13 -5.63 -0.07
CA ARG A 20 -10.30 -6.41 -0.50
C ARG A 20 -10.27 -6.73 -1.99
N PRO A 21 -10.20 -5.73 -2.90
CA PRO A 21 -10.07 -6.05 -4.32
C PRO A 21 -8.75 -6.76 -4.65
N LEU A 22 -7.68 -6.49 -3.92
CA LEU A 22 -6.38 -7.14 -4.14
C LEU A 22 -6.43 -8.63 -3.83
N ILE A 23 -7.08 -9.03 -2.75
CA ILE A 23 -7.31 -10.45 -2.40
C ILE A 23 -8.10 -11.14 -3.51
N ARG A 24 -9.17 -10.49 -3.99
CA ARG A 24 -9.98 -11.01 -5.08
C ARG A 24 -9.14 -11.17 -6.35
N ASP A 25 -8.35 -10.16 -6.70
CA ASP A 25 -7.48 -10.20 -7.87
C ASP A 25 -6.47 -11.34 -7.79
N PHE A 26 -5.89 -11.55 -6.62
CA PHE A 26 -4.96 -12.67 -6.41
C PHE A 26 -5.64 -14.02 -6.62
N GLY A 27 -6.85 -14.17 -6.11
CA GLY A 27 -7.62 -15.41 -6.29
C GLY A 27 -8.04 -15.70 -7.73
N GLU A 28 -8.10 -14.67 -8.58
CA GLU A 28 -8.50 -14.80 -9.99
C GLU A 28 -7.34 -15.05 -10.95
N LEU A 29 -6.08 -14.97 -10.48
CA LEU A 29 -4.90 -15.12 -11.34
C LEU A 29 -4.87 -16.43 -12.13
N GLU A 30 -5.31 -17.53 -11.54
CA GLU A 30 -5.34 -18.83 -12.22
C GLU A 30 -6.28 -18.82 -13.42
N ASN A 31 -7.40 -18.11 -13.31
CA ASN A 31 -8.40 -18.01 -14.38
C ASN A 31 -7.92 -17.13 -15.54
N LEU A 32 -6.93 -16.30 -15.30
CA LEU A 32 -6.41 -15.35 -16.29
C LEU A 32 -5.41 -15.97 -17.26
N GLN A 33 -4.89 -17.14 -16.96
CA GLN A 33 -3.98 -17.85 -17.85
C GLN A 33 -4.63 -18.24 -19.18
N VAL A 34 -5.97 -18.23 -19.23
CA VAL A 34 -6.75 -18.52 -20.44
C VAL A 34 -7.27 -17.25 -21.14
N SER A 35 -6.97 -16.07 -20.61
CA SER A 35 -7.44 -14.81 -21.17
C SER A 35 -6.44 -14.28 -22.22
N SER A 36 -6.94 -13.46 -23.15
CA SER A 36 -6.11 -12.79 -24.16
C SER A 36 -5.17 -11.74 -23.58
N LYS A 37 -5.45 -11.28 -22.35
CA LYS A 37 -4.57 -10.37 -21.60
C LYS A 37 -3.66 -11.21 -20.73
N GLY A 38 -2.34 -11.03 -20.86
CA GLY A 38 -1.37 -11.77 -20.07
C GLY A 38 -1.44 -11.45 -18.58
N PRO A 39 -0.89 -12.33 -17.71
CA PRO A 39 -0.83 -12.10 -16.27
C PRO A 39 -0.14 -10.78 -15.88
N GLY A 40 0.84 -10.34 -16.68
CA GLY A 40 1.56 -9.08 -16.44
C GLY A 40 0.67 -7.86 -16.52
N ASP A 41 -0.24 -7.79 -17.49
CA ASP A 41 -1.20 -6.69 -17.63
C ASP A 41 -2.19 -6.66 -16.47
N PHE A 42 -2.60 -7.82 -16.02
CA PHE A 42 -3.50 -7.95 -14.87
C PHE A 42 -2.83 -7.45 -13.58
N VAL A 43 -1.59 -7.83 -13.35
CA VAL A 43 -0.80 -7.39 -12.18
C VAL A 43 -0.62 -5.89 -12.22
N SER A 44 -0.28 -5.32 -13.37
CA SER A 44 -0.15 -3.87 -13.55
C SER A 44 -1.45 -3.15 -13.22
N SER A 45 -2.60 -3.70 -13.64
CA SER A 45 -3.92 -3.15 -13.32
C SER A 45 -4.23 -3.25 -11.82
N ALA A 46 -3.84 -4.35 -11.17
CA ALA A 46 -4.02 -4.54 -9.73
C ALA A 46 -3.18 -3.53 -8.94
N ASP A 47 -1.92 -3.31 -9.35
CA ASP A 47 -1.04 -2.29 -8.78
C ASP A 47 -1.69 -0.91 -8.81
N LYS A 48 -2.17 -0.50 -9.98
CA LYS A 48 -2.78 0.82 -10.18
C LYS A 48 -4.05 1.01 -9.36
N ARG A 49 -4.91 0.00 -9.30
CA ARG A 49 -6.16 0.06 -8.51
C ARG A 49 -5.88 0.13 -7.03
N THR A 50 -4.93 -0.67 -6.55
CA THR A 50 -4.53 -0.68 -5.14
C THR A 50 -3.95 0.67 -4.75
N GLU A 51 -3.04 1.20 -5.57
CA GLU A 51 -2.43 2.51 -5.36
C GLU A 51 -3.48 3.62 -5.33
N LYS A 52 -4.41 3.61 -6.28
CA LYS A 52 -5.48 4.61 -6.37
C LYS A 52 -6.33 4.63 -5.11
N THR A 53 -6.73 3.46 -4.61
CA THR A 53 -7.52 3.35 -3.38
C THR A 53 -6.77 3.91 -2.18
N ILE A 54 -5.49 3.58 -2.06
CA ILE A 54 -4.63 4.08 -0.97
C ILE A 54 -4.54 5.61 -1.04
N ILE A 55 -4.22 6.14 -2.20
CA ILE A 55 -4.10 7.59 -2.40
C ILE A 55 -5.40 8.30 -2.03
N GLU A 56 -6.54 7.81 -2.48
CA GLU A 56 -7.83 8.41 -2.18
C GLU A 56 -8.09 8.47 -0.67
N GLU A 57 -7.81 7.39 0.06
CA GLU A 57 -7.99 7.35 1.51
C GLU A 57 -7.07 8.33 2.24
N LEU A 58 -5.81 8.40 1.83
CA LEU A 58 -4.85 9.30 2.45
C LEU A 58 -5.17 10.77 2.15
N GLN A 59 -5.60 11.07 0.93
CA GLN A 59 -5.95 12.43 0.53
C GLN A 59 -7.22 12.95 1.18
N LYS A 60 -8.15 12.09 1.55
CA LYS A 60 -9.34 12.52 2.31
C LYS A 60 -8.97 13.20 3.62
N ALA A 61 -7.95 12.69 4.30
CA ALA A 61 -7.50 13.23 5.58
C ALA A 61 -6.51 14.39 5.40
N HIS A 62 -5.60 14.27 4.45
CA HIS A 62 -4.53 15.24 4.21
C HIS A 62 -4.32 15.49 2.72
N PRO A 63 -5.20 16.28 2.09
CA PRO A 63 -5.12 16.52 0.63
C PRO A 63 -3.85 17.26 0.20
N GLU A 64 -3.20 17.96 1.13
CA GLU A 64 -1.99 18.74 0.85
C GLU A 64 -0.68 17.95 0.99
N TYR A 65 -0.71 16.75 1.59
CA TYR A 65 0.51 15.98 1.79
C TYR A 65 1.09 15.49 0.45
N GLY A 66 2.43 15.44 0.39
CA GLY A 66 3.13 14.83 -0.73
C GLY A 66 2.94 13.31 -0.72
N ILE A 67 2.95 12.70 -1.90
CA ILE A 67 2.87 11.25 -2.05
C ILE A 67 3.93 10.80 -3.03
N ILE A 68 4.73 9.84 -2.62
CA ILE A 68 5.71 9.18 -3.48
C ILE A 68 5.25 7.75 -3.68
N THR A 69 5.09 7.35 -4.94
CA THR A 69 4.57 6.04 -5.28
C THR A 69 5.19 5.53 -6.58
N GLU A 70 5.21 4.21 -6.77
CA GLU A 70 5.84 3.57 -7.93
C GLU A 70 5.13 3.85 -9.24
N GLU A 71 3.79 3.80 -9.25
CA GLU A 71 3.02 3.88 -10.50
C GLU A 71 2.80 5.32 -10.96
N THR A 72 2.26 6.14 -10.08
CA THR A 72 1.91 7.53 -10.40
C THR A 72 3.10 8.49 -10.31
N GLY A 73 4.12 8.14 -9.51
CA GLY A 73 5.28 9.01 -9.27
C GLY A 73 5.07 9.89 -8.04
N ILE A 74 5.18 11.22 -8.21
CA ILE A 74 5.11 12.14 -7.09
C ILE A 74 3.89 13.05 -7.23
N ILE A 75 3.07 13.10 -6.17
CA ILE A 75 1.89 13.96 -6.06
C ILE A 75 2.22 15.04 -5.02
N ASN A 76 1.76 16.27 -5.26
CA ASN A 76 2.04 17.44 -4.38
C ASN A 76 3.53 17.59 -4.12
N LYS A 77 4.31 17.62 -5.17
CA LYS A 77 5.78 17.60 -5.15
C LYS A 77 6.40 18.71 -4.30
N SER A 78 5.72 19.85 -4.18
CA SER A 78 6.23 20.98 -3.39
C SER A 78 6.13 20.76 -1.89
N ASN A 79 5.27 19.84 -1.43
CA ASN A 79 5.19 19.51 -0.01
C ASN A 79 6.23 18.44 0.34
N ILE A 80 7.39 18.88 0.79
CA ILE A 80 8.48 18.00 1.25
C ILE A 80 8.46 17.80 2.78
N LYS A 81 7.58 18.49 3.48
CA LYS A 81 7.49 18.42 4.94
C LYS A 81 6.72 17.19 5.41
N ASN A 82 5.60 16.89 4.75
CA ASN A 82 4.71 15.77 5.10
C ASN A 82 4.47 14.94 3.86
N ARG A 83 4.94 13.71 3.84
CA ARG A 83 4.82 12.84 2.67
C ARG A 83 4.46 11.41 3.06
N TRP A 84 3.63 10.79 2.21
CA TRP A 84 3.40 9.36 2.24
C TRP A 84 4.31 8.68 1.21
N ILE A 85 4.85 7.53 1.57
CA ILE A 85 5.64 6.69 0.66
C ILE A 85 4.89 5.37 0.52
N ILE A 86 4.49 5.03 -0.70
CA ILE A 86 3.59 3.92 -0.97
C ILE A 86 4.21 2.95 -1.96
N ASP A 87 4.21 1.66 -1.59
CA ASP A 87 4.38 0.56 -2.51
C ASP A 87 3.10 -0.28 -2.45
N PRO A 88 2.23 -0.23 -3.49
CA PRO A 88 0.94 -0.91 -3.44
C PRO A 88 1.04 -2.43 -3.43
N ILE A 89 2.03 -2.98 -4.11
CA ILE A 89 2.32 -4.43 -4.08
C ILE A 89 3.83 -4.62 -4.04
N ASP A 90 4.36 -4.79 -2.85
CA ASP A 90 5.75 -5.20 -2.66
C ASP A 90 5.80 -6.72 -2.79
N GLY A 91 6.62 -7.22 -3.72
CA GLY A 91 6.65 -8.63 -4.08
C GLY A 91 5.79 -8.94 -5.30
N THR A 92 5.79 -8.07 -6.30
CA THR A 92 4.99 -8.19 -7.53
C THR A 92 5.21 -9.53 -8.24
N MET A 93 6.44 -10.03 -8.25
CA MET A 93 6.76 -11.33 -8.87
C MET A 93 6.08 -12.49 -8.13
N ASN A 94 6.01 -12.43 -6.81
CA ASN A 94 5.28 -13.42 -6.02
C ASN A 94 3.79 -13.36 -6.34
N PHE A 95 3.23 -12.15 -6.39
CA PHE A 95 1.83 -11.95 -6.78
C PHE A 95 1.56 -12.56 -8.16
N LEU A 96 2.41 -12.24 -9.14
CA LEU A 96 2.28 -12.74 -10.51
C LEU A 96 2.30 -14.27 -10.57
N ASN A 97 3.12 -14.91 -9.76
CA ASN A 97 3.31 -16.38 -9.75
C ASN A 97 2.37 -17.11 -8.79
N GLY A 98 1.40 -16.43 -8.20
CA GLY A 98 0.44 -17.03 -7.27
C GLY A 98 1.05 -17.39 -5.92
N ILE A 99 2.16 -16.79 -5.55
CA ILE A 99 2.82 -17.01 -4.26
C ILE A 99 2.28 -15.98 -3.26
N PRO A 100 1.67 -16.41 -2.13
CA PRO A 100 1.01 -15.51 -1.18
C PRO A 100 1.97 -14.76 -0.25
N GLN A 101 3.10 -14.31 -0.77
CA GLN A 101 4.11 -13.55 -0.06
C GLN A 101 4.33 -12.21 -0.76
N PHE A 102 3.39 -11.30 -0.56
CA PHE A 102 3.47 -9.93 -1.02
C PHE A 102 2.76 -9.04 0.00
N ALA A 103 3.00 -7.75 -0.06
CA ALA A 103 2.47 -6.84 0.94
C ALA A 103 2.17 -5.46 0.36
N ILE A 104 1.26 -4.75 1.03
CA ILE A 104 1.09 -3.31 0.87
C ILE A 104 2.04 -2.65 1.86
N SER A 105 2.86 -1.72 1.40
CA SER A 105 3.79 -0.98 2.25
C SER A 105 3.50 0.51 2.18
N ILE A 106 3.21 1.13 3.33
CA ILE A 106 2.93 2.56 3.42
C ILE A 106 3.72 3.14 4.59
N ALA A 107 4.47 4.20 4.33
CA ALA A 107 5.20 4.93 5.36
C ALA A 107 4.81 6.40 5.37
N TYR A 108 4.91 7.00 6.53
CA TYR A 108 4.77 8.44 6.71
C TYR A 108 6.11 9.06 7.02
N GLU A 109 6.47 10.08 6.24
CA GLU A 109 7.70 10.85 6.38
C GLU A 109 7.38 12.28 6.80
N GLU A 110 8.07 12.76 7.81
CA GLU A 110 7.94 14.14 8.28
C GLU A 110 9.33 14.73 8.43
N ASN A 111 9.55 15.88 7.80
CA ASN A 111 10.85 16.58 7.83
C ASN A 111 12.03 15.66 7.44
N ASN A 112 11.87 14.90 6.36
CA ASN A 112 12.86 13.95 5.82
C ASN A 112 13.17 12.77 6.76
N GLU A 113 12.29 12.47 7.70
CA GLU A 113 12.45 11.34 8.60
C GLU A 113 11.21 10.46 8.59
N ILE A 114 11.40 9.14 8.48
CA ILE A 114 10.29 8.19 8.56
C ILE A 114 9.81 8.12 10.01
N ILE A 115 8.56 8.49 10.22
CA ILE A 115 7.94 8.56 11.54
C ILE A 115 7.20 7.27 11.88
N CYS A 116 6.52 6.68 10.91
CA CYS A 116 5.83 5.42 11.11
C CYS A 116 5.61 4.71 9.77
N GLY A 117 5.27 3.44 9.85
CA GLY A 117 4.96 2.64 8.68
C GLY A 117 4.19 1.39 9.01
N VAL A 118 3.56 0.85 7.98
CA VAL A 118 2.78 -0.38 8.05
C VAL A 118 3.13 -1.23 6.86
N ILE A 119 3.34 -2.51 7.09
CA ILE A 119 3.47 -3.53 6.06
C ILE A 119 2.33 -4.53 6.31
N PHE A 120 1.47 -4.72 5.32
CA PHE A 120 0.32 -5.59 5.45
C PHE A 120 0.29 -6.65 4.35
N ASN A 121 0.39 -7.92 4.76
CA ASN A 121 0.16 -9.06 3.87
C ASN A 121 -1.33 -9.40 3.92
N PRO A 122 -2.11 -9.10 2.88
CA PRO A 122 -3.56 -9.31 2.91
C PRO A 122 -3.97 -10.78 2.87
N ILE A 123 -3.13 -11.66 2.33
CA ILE A 123 -3.46 -13.08 2.20
C ILE A 123 -3.32 -13.79 3.53
N SER A 124 -2.23 -13.55 4.26
CA SER A 124 -2.02 -14.09 5.60
C SER A 124 -2.74 -13.28 6.69
N ASN A 125 -3.25 -12.11 6.33
CA ASN A 125 -3.86 -11.15 7.25
C ASN A 125 -2.90 -10.74 8.38
N GLU A 126 -1.62 -10.58 8.03
CA GLU A 126 -0.58 -10.14 8.96
C GLU A 126 -0.23 -8.68 8.75
N MET A 127 -0.30 -7.90 9.80
CA MET A 127 0.03 -6.49 9.78
C MET A 127 1.18 -6.20 10.73
N PHE A 128 2.21 -5.55 10.20
CA PHE A 128 3.38 -5.15 10.96
C PHE A 128 3.43 -3.63 10.97
N CYS A 129 3.45 -3.04 12.17
CA CYS A 129 3.46 -1.60 12.37
C CYS A 129 4.73 -1.20 13.12
N ALA A 130 5.27 -0.05 12.79
CA ALA A 130 6.37 0.55 13.52
C ALA A 130 6.15 2.04 13.62
N GLU A 131 6.53 2.61 14.76
CA GLU A 131 6.43 4.03 15.01
C GLU A 131 7.64 4.50 15.79
N LYS A 132 8.25 5.59 15.34
CA LYS A 132 9.42 6.16 16.00
C LYS A 132 9.13 6.42 17.47
N GLY A 133 9.98 5.88 18.33
CA GLY A 133 9.85 6.02 19.80
C GLY A 133 8.88 5.05 20.45
N ASN A 134 8.08 4.30 19.66
CA ASN A 134 7.09 3.36 20.18
C ASN A 134 7.35 1.90 19.80
N GLY A 135 8.43 1.64 19.07
CA GLY A 135 8.82 0.30 18.67
C GLY A 135 8.06 -0.25 17.48
N ALA A 136 8.22 -1.56 17.25
CA ALA A 136 7.60 -2.28 16.14
C ALA A 136 6.73 -3.42 16.69
N TYR A 137 5.60 -3.68 16.03
CA TYR A 137 4.64 -4.70 16.49
C TYR A 137 3.68 -5.13 15.38
#